data_28274a1d695a81470942ed33454b7d7d
#
_entry.id   28274a1d695a81470942ed33454b7d7d
#
_cell.length_a   1.000
_cell.length_b   1.000
_cell.length_c   1.000
_cell.angle_alpha   90.00
_cell.angle_beta   90.00
_cell.angle_gamma   90.00
#
_symmetry.space_group_name_H-M   'P 1'
#
loop_
_entity.id
_entity.type
_entity.pdbx_description
1 polymer ?
#
loop_
_entity_poly.entity_id
_entity_poly.type
_entity_poly.pdbx_seq_one_letter_code
_entity_poly.pdbx_strand_id
1 'polypeptide(L)'
;FDEAFKASLDYFTGDELAAKVWVNKYALKDAFGNIYEESPVDMHHRLASEIARVEKKYPNPLSEEELFALFDHFRYIVPQGSPMTGIGNDFQIASLSNCFVIGLDGDADSYGAIIRIDEEQVQLMKRRGGVGHDLSHIRPKGSPVKNSALTSTGLVPFMERYSNSTREVAQDGRRGALMLSVSIKHPDSESFIDAKMTEGKVTGANVSVKIDDEFMQAVINGTPYKQQYPIDSSEPTNVKEINAAELWKKIIHNAWKSAEPGVLFWDTILRESVPDSYA
;
A
#
# COMPACT_ATOMS: atom_id res chain seq x y z
N PHE A 1 -4.95 -22.28 21.04
CA PHE A 1 -5.52 -20.93 20.96
C PHE A 1 -5.90 -20.41 22.36
N ASP A 2 -6.69 -21.17 23.14
CA ASP A 2 -7.26 -20.69 24.40
C ASP A 2 -6.18 -20.35 25.45
N GLU A 3 -5.12 -21.12 25.53
CA GLU A 3 -3.99 -20.86 26.45
C GLU A 3 -3.26 -19.57 26.02
N ALA A 4 -2.91 -19.43 24.76
CA ALA A 4 -2.27 -18.24 24.24
C ALA A 4 -3.17 -16.99 24.36
N PHE A 5 -4.47 -17.14 24.15
CA PHE A 5 -5.42 -16.05 24.36
C PHE A 5 -5.47 -15.59 25.82
N LYS A 6 -5.53 -16.55 26.77
CA LYS A 6 -5.54 -16.23 28.19
C LYS A 6 -4.27 -15.52 28.66
N ALA A 7 -3.10 -16.04 28.28
CA ALA A 7 -1.80 -15.42 28.60
C ALA A 7 -1.67 -14.03 27.98
N SER A 8 -2.13 -13.88 26.73
CA SER A 8 -2.14 -12.57 26.07
C SER A 8 -3.13 -11.59 26.70
N LEU A 9 -4.28 -12.07 27.18
CA LEU A 9 -5.26 -11.24 27.91
C LEU A 9 -4.63 -10.66 29.21
N ASP A 10 -3.89 -11.48 29.93
CA ASP A 10 -3.18 -11.05 31.12
C ASP A 10 -2.09 -10.02 30.75
N TYR A 11 -1.33 -10.26 29.69
CA TYR A 11 -0.31 -9.32 29.19
C TYR A 11 -0.92 -7.96 28.81
N PHE A 12 -2.06 -7.95 28.14
CA PHE A 12 -2.77 -6.74 27.72
C PHE A 12 -3.73 -6.18 28.79
N THR A 13 -3.59 -6.62 30.05
CA THR A 13 -4.39 -6.12 31.20
C THR A 13 -5.90 -6.17 30.97
N GLY A 14 -6.40 -7.22 30.30
CA GLY A 14 -7.81 -7.47 30.08
C GLY A 14 -8.35 -6.93 28.74
N ASP A 15 -7.51 -6.38 27.84
CA ASP A 15 -7.94 -5.98 26.50
C ASP A 15 -8.12 -7.21 25.60
N GLU A 16 -9.36 -7.68 25.50
CA GLU A 16 -9.73 -8.84 24.67
C GLU A 16 -9.46 -8.62 23.19
N LEU A 17 -9.61 -7.39 22.68
CA LEU A 17 -9.39 -7.10 21.27
C LEU A 17 -7.91 -7.23 20.95
N ALA A 18 -7.04 -6.61 21.75
CA ALA A 18 -5.60 -6.71 21.59
C ALA A 18 -5.12 -8.16 21.66
N ALA A 19 -5.58 -8.93 22.66
CA ALA A 19 -5.25 -10.35 22.80
C ALA A 19 -5.67 -11.18 21.58
N LYS A 20 -6.92 -11.05 21.12
CA LYS A 20 -7.44 -11.75 19.93
C LYS A 20 -6.67 -11.38 18.67
N VAL A 21 -6.37 -10.11 18.49
CA VAL A 21 -5.61 -9.64 17.30
C VAL A 21 -4.20 -10.21 17.31
N TRP A 22 -3.53 -10.18 18.47
CA TRP A 22 -2.18 -10.72 18.58
C TRP A 22 -2.15 -12.23 18.28
N VAL A 23 -2.96 -13.02 18.94
CA VAL A 23 -3.01 -14.48 18.75
C VAL A 23 -3.35 -14.84 17.31
N ASN A 24 -4.32 -14.15 16.69
CA ASN A 24 -4.74 -14.50 15.32
C ASN A 24 -3.76 -14.06 14.25
N LYS A 25 -3.05 -12.92 14.43
CA LYS A 25 -2.28 -12.30 13.36
C LYS A 25 -0.77 -12.32 13.54
N TYR A 26 -0.28 -12.38 14.80
CA TYR A 26 1.14 -12.12 15.08
C TYR A 26 1.87 -13.23 15.82
N ALA A 27 1.18 -14.06 16.61
CA ALA A 27 1.77 -15.22 17.26
C ALA A 27 2.41 -16.15 16.23
N LEU A 28 3.58 -16.69 16.56
CA LEU A 28 4.32 -17.63 15.71
C LEU A 28 3.50 -18.90 15.49
N LYS A 29 3.26 -19.24 14.23
CA LYS A 29 2.48 -20.42 13.83
C LYS A 29 3.15 -21.16 12.69
N ASP A 30 2.91 -22.47 12.64
CA ASP A 30 3.22 -23.29 11.48
C ASP A 30 2.06 -23.27 10.43
N ALA A 31 2.26 -23.99 9.33
CA ALA A 31 1.25 -24.12 8.26
C ALA A 31 0.00 -24.91 8.67
N PHE A 32 0.03 -25.59 9.82
CA PHE A 32 -1.09 -26.39 10.36
C PHE A 32 -1.90 -25.58 11.39
N GLY A 33 -1.46 -24.35 11.72
CA GLY A 33 -2.11 -23.48 12.70
C GLY A 33 -1.70 -23.74 14.14
N ASN A 34 -0.67 -24.56 14.39
CA ASN A 34 -0.12 -24.74 15.74
C ASN A 34 0.57 -23.44 16.17
N ILE A 35 0.27 -22.98 17.38
CA ILE A 35 0.82 -21.76 17.97
C ILE A 35 2.01 -22.16 18.84
N TYR A 36 3.14 -21.47 18.67
CA TYR A 36 4.41 -21.72 19.37
C TYR A 36 4.77 -20.65 20.40
N GLU A 37 3.99 -19.60 20.48
CA GLU A 37 4.14 -18.48 21.42
C GLU A 37 2.89 -18.37 22.29
N GLU A 38 3.07 -18.29 23.59
CA GLU A 38 1.95 -18.18 24.53
C GLU A 38 1.47 -16.73 24.68
N SER A 39 2.39 -15.75 24.55
CA SER A 39 2.09 -14.34 24.76
C SER A 39 3.01 -13.42 23.92
N PRO A 40 2.73 -12.11 23.88
CA PRO A 40 3.66 -11.14 23.28
C PRO A 40 5.07 -11.15 23.87
N VAL A 41 5.25 -11.64 25.11
CA VAL A 41 6.58 -11.78 25.73
C VAL A 41 7.46 -12.72 24.90
N ASP A 42 6.93 -13.88 24.51
CA ASP A 42 7.68 -14.86 23.70
C ASP A 42 8.06 -14.29 22.33
N MET A 43 7.13 -13.56 21.71
CA MET A 43 7.40 -12.83 20.47
C MET A 43 8.55 -11.83 20.65
N HIS A 44 8.54 -11.04 21.72
CA HIS A 44 9.59 -10.07 21.98
C HIS A 44 10.94 -10.73 22.24
N HIS A 45 10.97 -11.88 22.93
CA HIS A 45 12.18 -12.68 23.08
C HIS A 45 12.71 -13.21 21.75
N ARG A 46 11.83 -13.73 20.88
CA ARG A 46 12.23 -14.17 19.53
C ARG A 46 12.83 -13.03 18.72
N LEU A 47 12.21 -11.86 18.73
CA LEU A 47 12.71 -10.68 18.04
C LEU A 47 14.06 -10.24 18.59
N ALA A 48 14.19 -10.14 19.92
CA ALA A 48 15.41 -9.72 20.58
C ALA A 48 16.58 -10.68 20.35
N SER A 49 16.32 -11.97 20.44
CA SER A 49 17.31 -13.01 20.20
C SER A 49 17.87 -12.99 18.77
N GLU A 50 16.98 -12.87 17.77
CA GLU A 50 17.40 -12.85 16.36
C GLU A 50 18.16 -11.55 16.02
N ILE A 51 17.73 -10.40 16.56
CA ILE A 51 18.45 -9.14 16.38
C ILE A 51 19.80 -9.19 17.09
N ALA A 52 19.87 -9.71 18.33
CA ALA A 52 21.14 -9.88 19.04
C ALA A 52 22.13 -10.77 18.27
N ARG A 53 21.63 -11.80 17.56
CA ARG A 53 22.48 -12.63 16.68
C ARG A 53 23.12 -11.79 15.56
N VAL A 54 22.41 -10.82 15.02
CA VAL A 54 22.91 -9.91 13.98
C VAL A 54 23.83 -8.85 14.58
N GLU A 55 23.49 -8.29 15.74
CA GLU A 55 24.25 -7.28 16.47
C GLU A 55 25.71 -7.71 16.72
N LYS A 56 25.96 -8.99 16.97
CA LYS A 56 27.30 -9.56 17.15
C LYS A 56 28.28 -9.25 16.03
N LYS A 57 27.80 -8.78 14.87
CA LYS A 57 28.63 -8.40 13.71
C LYS A 57 29.15 -6.96 13.80
N TYR A 58 28.63 -6.16 14.74
CA TYR A 58 28.93 -4.74 14.87
C TYR A 58 29.77 -4.44 16.12
N PRO A 59 30.51 -3.33 16.14
CA PRO A 59 31.17 -2.85 17.37
C PRO A 59 30.13 -2.47 18.42
N ASN A 60 30.36 -2.85 19.67
CA ASN A 60 29.47 -2.57 20.83
C ASN A 60 28.02 -3.09 20.60
N PRO A 61 27.85 -4.40 20.40
CA PRO A 61 26.54 -4.98 20.14
C PRO A 61 25.63 -4.84 21.37
N LEU A 62 24.36 -4.58 21.14
CA LEU A 62 23.35 -4.68 22.20
C LEU A 62 23.15 -6.15 22.58
N SER A 63 22.95 -6.40 23.87
CA SER A 63 22.59 -7.73 24.37
C SER A 63 21.13 -8.08 24.06
N GLU A 64 20.78 -9.36 24.19
CA GLU A 64 19.39 -9.80 24.04
C GLU A 64 18.47 -9.15 25.08
N GLU A 65 18.95 -9.00 26.33
CA GLU A 65 18.20 -8.38 27.43
C GLU A 65 17.95 -6.90 27.17
N GLU A 66 18.95 -6.17 26.67
CA GLU A 66 18.78 -4.75 26.28
C GLU A 66 17.77 -4.59 25.15
N LEU A 67 17.86 -5.44 24.12
CA LEU A 67 16.91 -5.47 23.01
C LEU A 67 15.50 -5.83 23.45
N PHE A 68 15.36 -6.87 24.30
CA PHE A 68 14.06 -7.23 24.88
C PHE A 68 13.42 -6.07 25.64
N ALA A 69 14.19 -5.36 26.46
CA ALA A 69 13.69 -4.22 27.22
C ALA A 69 13.18 -3.07 26.33
N LEU A 70 13.68 -2.95 25.08
CA LEU A 70 13.18 -1.97 24.13
C LEU A 70 11.81 -2.38 23.52
N PHE A 71 11.57 -3.68 23.38
CA PHE A 71 10.32 -4.21 22.82
C PHE A 71 9.23 -4.41 23.88
N ASP A 72 9.62 -4.83 25.09
CA ASP A 72 8.67 -5.27 26.10
C ASP A 72 7.58 -4.23 26.38
N HIS A 73 6.33 -4.71 26.46
CA HIS A 73 5.13 -3.86 26.55
C HIS A 73 5.00 -2.84 25.41
N PHE A 74 5.67 -3.05 24.26
CA PHE A 74 5.73 -2.09 23.14
C PHE A 74 6.19 -0.69 23.57
N ARG A 75 7.09 -0.64 24.53
CA ARG A 75 7.41 0.60 25.26
C ARG A 75 8.19 1.61 24.43
N TYR A 76 9.22 1.16 23.72
CA TYR A 76 10.10 2.02 22.92
C TYR A 76 10.07 1.65 21.43
N ILE A 77 9.96 0.38 21.12
CA ILE A 77 9.89 -0.12 19.75
C ILE A 77 8.57 -0.87 19.56
N VAL A 78 7.76 -0.40 18.61
CA VAL A 78 6.55 -1.08 18.14
C VAL A 78 6.81 -1.57 16.73
N PRO A 79 7.18 -2.84 16.53
CA PRO A 79 7.41 -3.35 15.18
C PRO A 79 6.15 -3.36 14.35
N GLN A 80 6.29 -3.23 13.05
CA GLN A 80 5.18 -3.47 12.12
C GLN A 80 4.90 -4.97 11.98
N GLY A 81 3.75 -5.31 11.37
CA GLY A 81 3.27 -6.68 11.31
C GLY A 81 4.22 -7.68 10.63
N SER A 82 4.95 -7.28 9.59
CA SER A 82 5.90 -8.17 8.92
C SER A 82 7.14 -8.47 9.78
N PRO A 83 7.80 -7.50 10.43
CA PRO A 83 8.82 -7.78 11.43
C PRO A 83 8.31 -8.64 12.58
N MET A 84 7.15 -8.34 13.16
CA MET A 84 6.57 -9.13 14.26
C MET A 84 6.40 -10.60 13.91
N THR A 85 5.98 -10.90 12.70
CA THR A 85 5.73 -12.28 12.27
C THR A 85 6.91 -12.94 11.58
N GLY A 86 7.83 -12.18 11.00
CA GLY A 86 8.89 -12.69 10.12
C GLY A 86 10.26 -12.85 10.78
N ILE A 87 10.62 -11.98 11.74
CA ILE A 87 11.93 -12.08 12.39
C ILE A 87 11.96 -13.35 13.25
N GLY A 88 12.97 -14.22 13.00
CA GLY A 88 13.13 -15.48 13.70
C GLY A 88 12.03 -16.52 13.42
N ASN A 89 11.29 -16.39 12.32
CA ASN A 89 10.26 -17.34 11.90
C ASN A 89 10.82 -18.29 10.84
N ASP A 90 10.98 -19.55 11.22
CA ASP A 90 11.49 -20.62 10.34
C ASP A 90 10.38 -21.37 9.58
N PHE A 91 9.11 -21.09 9.87
CA PHE A 91 7.96 -21.77 9.25
C PHE A 91 7.50 -21.12 7.95
N GLN A 92 7.75 -19.82 7.76
CA GLN A 92 7.25 -19.05 6.63
C GLN A 92 8.32 -18.13 6.04
N ILE A 93 8.33 -18.05 4.73
CA ILE A 93 9.11 -17.01 4.03
C ILE A 93 8.26 -15.74 3.98
N ALA A 94 8.67 -14.73 4.73
CA ALA A 94 8.03 -13.43 4.80
C ALA A 94 9.02 -12.28 4.53
N SER A 95 8.51 -11.17 4.03
CA SER A 95 9.26 -9.92 3.99
C SER A 95 9.36 -9.33 5.40
N LEU A 96 10.46 -8.62 5.68
CA LEU A 96 10.59 -7.80 6.89
C LEU A 96 10.14 -6.36 6.66
N SER A 97 9.72 -6.01 5.44
CA SER A 97 9.08 -4.74 5.11
C SER A 97 7.60 -4.94 4.86
N ASN A 98 6.78 -3.98 5.34
CA ASN A 98 5.32 -4.06 5.20
C ASN A 98 4.81 -3.45 3.91
N CYS A 99 5.50 -2.43 3.36
CA CYS A 99 5.01 -1.65 2.23
C CYS A 99 6.10 -1.48 1.17
N PHE A 100 5.68 -1.62 -0.09
CA PHE A 100 6.53 -1.51 -1.26
C PHE A 100 5.87 -0.60 -2.30
N VAL A 101 6.66 0.26 -2.93
CA VAL A 101 6.27 0.99 -4.13
C VAL A 101 6.90 0.30 -5.32
N ILE A 102 6.10 -0.01 -6.33
CA ILE A 102 6.51 -0.69 -7.56
C ILE A 102 6.00 0.07 -8.79
N GLY A 103 6.40 -0.37 -9.97
CA GLY A 103 5.84 0.12 -11.23
C GLY A 103 6.44 1.40 -11.75
N LEU A 104 7.64 1.79 -11.28
CA LEU A 104 8.29 3.07 -11.64
C LEU A 104 9.28 2.97 -12.80
N ASP A 105 9.64 1.76 -13.26
CA ASP A 105 10.70 1.59 -14.23
C ASP A 105 10.18 1.57 -15.68
N GLY A 106 10.55 2.60 -16.44
CA GLY A 106 10.51 2.63 -17.90
C GLY A 106 9.11 2.59 -18.49
N ASP A 107 8.91 1.70 -19.43
CA ASP A 107 7.77 1.63 -20.33
C ASP A 107 6.50 1.04 -19.66
N ALA A 108 6.02 1.71 -18.61
CA ALA A 108 4.87 1.28 -17.81
C ALA A 108 3.54 1.24 -18.59
N ASP A 109 3.50 1.83 -19.81
CA ASP A 109 2.32 1.92 -20.66
C ASP A 109 2.23 0.77 -21.69
N SER A 110 2.95 -0.33 -21.51
CA SER A 110 2.78 -1.52 -22.34
C SER A 110 1.97 -2.60 -21.61
N TYR A 111 1.23 -3.43 -22.36
CA TYR A 111 0.49 -4.54 -21.75
C TYR A 111 1.43 -5.53 -21.04
N GLY A 112 2.64 -5.74 -21.60
CA GLY A 112 3.67 -6.55 -20.95
C GLY A 112 4.14 -5.97 -19.62
N ALA A 113 4.35 -4.66 -19.53
CA ALA A 113 4.71 -3.99 -18.28
C ALA A 113 3.59 -4.07 -17.23
N ILE A 114 2.35 -3.87 -17.64
CA ILE A 114 1.17 -4.00 -16.75
C ILE A 114 1.07 -5.40 -16.14
N ILE A 115 1.30 -6.46 -16.95
CA ILE A 115 1.29 -7.84 -16.46
C ILE A 115 2.47 -8.11 -15.53
N ARG A 116 3.66 -7.59 -15.84
CA ARG A 116 4.83 -7.73 -14.97
C ARG A 116 4.61 -7.06 -13.61
N ILE A 117 4.03 -5.86 -13.59
CA ILE A 117 3.67 -5.17 -12.33
C ILE A 117 2.67 -6.01 -11.52
N ASP A 118 1.69 -6.64 -12.18
CA ASP A 118 0.72 -7.53 -11.54
C ASP A 118 1.42 -8.76 -10.92
N GLU A 119 2.39 -9.35 -11.61
CA GLU A 119 3.21 -10.44 -11.08
C GLU A 119 4.02 -9.98 -9.85
N GLU A 120 4.73 -8.86 -9.95
CA GLU A 120 5.52 -8.30 -8.84
C GLU A 120 4.64 -8.02 -7.63
N GLN A 121 3.46 -7.44 -7.83
CA GLN A 121 2.45 -7.22 -6.80
C GLN A 121 2.10 -8.52 -6.06
N VAL A 122 1.78 -9.57 -6.79
CA VAL A 122 1.44 -10.89 -6.24
C VAL A 122 2.60 -11.48 -5.47
N GLN A 123 3.83 -11.41 -6.01
CA GLN A 123 5.03 -11.96 -5.35
C GLN A 123 5.34 -11.25 -4.02
N LEU A 124 5.14 -9.94 -3.93
CA LEU A 124 5.29 -9.19 -2.68
C LEU A 124 4.18 -9.51 -1.68
N MET A 125 2.93 -9.55 -2.14
CA MET A 125 1.78 -9.85 -1.29
C MET A 125 1.83 -11.25 -0.70
N LYS A 126 2.31 -12.25 -1.44
CA LYS A 126 2.54 -13.62 -0.93
C LYS A 126 3.54 -13.65 0.23
N ARG A 127 4.37 -12.63 0.38
CA ARG A 127 5.36 -12.47 1.44
C ARG A 127 4.94 -11.45 2.49
N ARG A 128 3.64 -11.17 2.59
CA ARG A 128 3.02 -10.21 3.53
C ARG A 128 3.32 -8.74 3.25
N GLY A 129 3.89 -8.41 2.08
CA GLY A 129 4.08 -7.03 1.65
C GLY A 129 2.77 -6.39 1.19
N GLY A 130 2.46 -5.18 1.64
CA GLY A 130 1.50 -4.29 1.00
C GLY A 130 2.16 -3.59 -0.18
N VAL A 131 1.41 -3.30 -1.24
CA VAL A 131 1.94 -2.74 -2.48
C VAL A 131 1.20 -1.48 -2.85
N GLY A 132 1.95 -0.49 -3.34
CA GLY A 132 1.40 0.71 -3.96
C GLY A 132 2.05 0.96 -5.30
N HIS A 133 1.26 1.39 -6.30
CA HIS A 133 1.79 1.86 -7.57
C HIS A 133 0.89 2.90 -8.24
N ASP A 134 1.51 3.70 -9.09
CA ASP A 134 0.89 4.83 -9.78
C ASP A 134 0.49 4.45 -11.19
N LEU A 135 -0.73 4.82 -11.58
CA LEU A 135 -1.29 4.52 -12.90
C LEU A 135 -1.16 5.69 -13.88
N SER A 136 -0.55 6.80 -13.49
CA SER A 136 -0.47 8.02 -14.32
C SER A 136 0.30 7.83 -15.63
N HIS A 137 1.09 6.77 -15.73
CA HIS A 137 1.87 6.45 -16.92
C HIS A 137 1.12 5.58 -17.94
N ILE A 138 -0.06 5.07 -17.59
CA ILE A 138 -0.90 4.30 -18.51
C ILE A 138 -1.70 5.29 -19.37
N ARG A 139 -1.69 5.10 -20.70
CA ARG A 139 -2.40 5.99 -21.63
C ARG A 139 -3.90 6.03 -21.38
N PRO A 140 -4.53 7.21 -21.53
CA PRO A 140 -5.96 7.37 -21.28
C PRO A 140 -6.82 6.63 -22.29
N LYS A 141 -8.09 6.45 -21.93
CA LYS A 141 -9.10 5.83 -22.78
C LYS A 141 -9.21 6.55 -24.13
N GLY A 142 -9.29 5.78 -25.21
CA GLY A 142 -9.40 6.28 -26.56
C GLY A 142 -8.06 6.65 -27.22
N SER A 143 -6.95 6.65 -26.49
CA SER A 143 -5.62 6.86 -27.08
C SER A 143 -5.28 5.75 -28.08
N PRO A 144 -4.59 6.06 -29.18
CA PRO A 144 -4.26 5.05 -30.19
C PRO A 144 -3.30 3.99 -29.66
N VAL A 145 -3.52 2.75 -30.06
CA VAL A 145 -2.63 1.62 -29.84
C VAL A 145 -2.27 0.95 -31.17
N LYS A 146 -1.06 0.38 -31.23
CA LYS A 146 -0.53 -0.26 -32.46
C LYS A 146 -0.94 -1.74 -32.60
N ASN A 147 -2.09 -2.12 -32.09
CA ASN A 147 -2.60 -3.48 -32.17
C ASN A 147 -4.05 -3.50 -32.73
N SER A 148 -4.65 -4.68 -32.80
CA SER A 148 -6.00 -4.89 -33.36
C SER A 148 -7.12 -4.17 -32.55
N ALA A 149 -6.87 -3.72 -31.34
CA ALA A 149 -7.85 -2.98 -30.54
C ALA A 149 -7.98 -1.51 -31.00
N LEU A 150 -6.99 -0.98 -31.71
CA LEU A 150 -6.90 0.38 -32.24
C LEU A 150 -6.86 1.49 -31.16
N THR A 151 -7.59 1.34 -30.06
CA THR A 151 -7.68 2.32 -28.97
C THR A 151 -7.54 1.68 -27.61
N SER A 152 -7.01 2.48 -26.65
CA SER A 152 -6.86 2.11 -25.23
C SER A 152 -8.21 2.06 -24.51
N THR A 153 -8.35 1.13 -23.58
CA THR A 153 -9.50 1.03 -22.67
C THR A 153 -9.40 1.97 -21.46
N GLY A 154 -8.24 2.63 -21.26
CA GLY A 154 -7.98 3.54 -20.14
C GLY A 154 -7.64 2.81 -18.84
N LEU A 155 -7.73 3.53 -17.70
CA LEU A 155 -7.23 3.07 -16.39
C LEU A 155 -8.11 2.02 -15.72
N VAL A 156 -9.43 2.15 -15.79
CA VAL A 156 -10.37 1.36 -14.96
C VAL A 156 -10.23 -0.14 -15.11
N PRO A 157 -10.09 -0.73 -16.33
CA PRO A 157 -9.89 -2.17 -16.47
C PRO A 157 -8.62 -2.68 -15.79
N PHE A 158 -7.55 -1.89 -15.76
CA PHE A 158 -6.31 -2.25 -15.09
C PHE A 158 -6.42 -2.12 -13.57
N MET A 159 -7.17 -1.14 -13.07
CA MET A 159 -7.52 -1.06 -11.65
C MET A 159 -8.26 -2.33 -11.19
N GLU A 160 -9.23 -2.79 -11.97
CA GLU A 160 -9.97 -4.03 -11.68
C GLU A 160 -9.06 -5.26 -11.72
N ARG A 161 -8.13 -5.33 -12.67
CA ARG A 161 -7.13 -6.40 -12.76
C ARG A 161 -6.31 -6.48 -11.48
N TYR A 162 -5.65 -5.40 -11.09
CA TYR A 162 -4.81 -5.35 -9.89
C TYR A 162 -5.60 -5.60 -8.60
N SER A 163 -6.83 -5.09 -8.54
CA SER A 163 -7.76 -5.37 -7.46
C SER A 163 -8.12 -6.85 -7.37
N ASN A 164 -8.32 -7.53 -8.49
CA ASN A 164 -8.62 -8.97 -8.53
C ASN A 164 -7.45 -9.79 -8.01
N SER A 165 -6.24 -9.54 -8.52
CA SER A 165 -5.01 -10.22 -8.06
C SER A 165 -4.79 -10.06 -6.56
N THR A 166 -5.08 -8.87 -6.01
CA THR A 166 -5.02 -8.63 -4.56
C THR A 166 -5.98 -9.53 -3.77
N ARG A 167 -7.19 -9.76 -4.30
CA ARG A 167 -8.19 -10.61 -3.62
C ARG A 167 -7.86 -12.10 -3.71
N GLU A 168 -7.15 -12.52 -4.74
CA GLU A 168 -6.71 -13.89 -4.95
C GLU A 168 -5.60 -14.29 -3.97
N VAL A 169 -4.78 -13.32 -3.53
CA VAL A 169 -3.68 -13.59 -2.59
C VAL A 169 -4.20 -13.63 -1.17
N ALA A 170 -4.36 -14.84 -0.63
CA ALA A 170 -4.64 -15.06 0.78
C ALA A 170 -3.35 -14.94 1.60
N GLN A 171 -3.43 -14.29 2.76
CA GLN A 171 -2.32 -14.07 3.70
C GLN A 171 -2.69 -14.54 5.11
N ASP A 172 -3.06 -15.80 5.29
CA ASP A 172 -3.40 -16.38 6.61
C ASP A 172 -4.31 -15.45 7.43
N GLY A 173 -5.57 -15.32 7.02
CA GLY A 173 -6.57 -14.45 7.66
C GLY A 173 -6.40 -12.94 7.41
N ARG A 174 -5.39 -12.52 6.64
CA ARG A 174 -5.18 -11.15 6.17
C ARG A 174 -5.36 -11.08 4.66
N ARG A 175 -6.08 -10.08 4.17
CA ARG A 175 -6.16 -9.78 2.73
C ARG A 175 -4.88 -9.09 2.26
N GLY A 176 -4.52 -9.25 0.99
CA GLY A 176 -3.53 -8.42 0.33
C GLY A 176 -3.87 -6.93 0.51
N ALA A 177 -2.86 -6.08 0.58
CA ALA A 177 -3.04 -4.63 0.69
C ALA A 177 -2.49 -3.97 -0.57
N LEU A 178 -3.37 -3.26 -1.30
CA LEU A 178 -3.03 -2.54 -2.52
C LEU A 178 -3.48 -1.10 -2.41
N MET A 179 -2.60 -0.18 -2.81
CA MET A 179 -2.95 1.22 -3.07
C MET A 179 -2.65 1.56 -4.53
N LEU A 180 -3.64 2.12 -5.21
CA LEU A 180 -3.50 2.66 -6.55
C LEU A 180 -3.60 4.18 -6.49
N SER A 181 -2.72 4.87 -7.20
CA SER A 181 -2.78 6.33 -7.33
C SER A 181 -2.82 6.77 -8.79
N VAL A 182 -3.29 7.99 -9.00
CA VAL A 182 -3.24 8.68 -10.28
C VAL A 182 -3.03 10.18 -10.06
N SER A 183 -2.31 10.84 -10.96
CA SER A 183 -2.24 12.30 -10.99
C SER A 183 -3.58 12.90 -11.42
N ILE A 184 -4.00 13.97 -10.76
CA ILE A 184 -5.17 14.76 -11.18
C ILE A 184 -5.01 15.32 -12.61
N LYS A 185 -3.77 15.47 -13.05
CA LYS A 185 -3.41 15.91 -14.42
C LYS A 185 -3.75 14.87 -15.50
N HIS A 186 -3.96 13.61 -15.12
CA HIS A 186 -4.27 12.55 -16.08
C HIS A 186 -5.71 12.68 -16.61
N PRO A 187 -5.95 12.54 -17.94
CA PRO A 187 -7.29 12.69 -18.54
C PRO A 187 -8.36 11.72 -18.01
N ASP A 188 -7.97 10.53 -17.54
CA ASP A 188 -8.86 9.55 -16.94
C ASP A 188 -9.01 9.67 -15.41
N SER A 189 -8.48 10.75 -14.79
CA SER A 189 -8.55 10.91 -13.33
C SER A 189 -9.99 10.91 -12.80
N GLU A 190 -10.94 11.46 -13.55
CA GLU A 190 -12.36 11.44 -13.19
C GLU A 190 -12.92 10.02 -13.17
N SER A 191 -12.61 9.20 -14.18
CA SER A 191 -13.04 7.79 -14.21
C SER A 191 -12.41 6.97 -13.09
N PHE A 192 -11.15 7.29 -12.73
CA PHE A 192 -10.48 6.70 -11.58
C PHE A 192 -11.16 7.06 -10.26
N ILE A 193 -11.52 8.32 -10.06
CA ILE A 193 -12.23 8.82 -8.88
C ILE A 193 -13.58 8.12 -8.72
N ASP A 194 -14.27 7.88 -9.83
CA ASP A 194 -15.61 7.25 -9.85
C ASP A 194 -15.55 5.71 -9.81
N ALA A 195 -14.37 5.08 -9.98
CA ALA A 195 -14.26 3.64 -10.16
C ALA A 195 -14.87 2.82 -9.02
N LYS A 196 -14.79 3.30 -7.76
CA LYS A 196 -15.33 2.62 -6.57
C LYS A 196 -16.77 3.03 -6.25
N MET A 197 -17.35 3.99 -6.97
CA MET A 197 -18.75 4.37 -6.78
C MET A 197 -19.73 3.32 -7.31
N THR A 198 -19.27 2.41 -8.16
CA THR A 198 -20.03 1.22 -8.58
C THR A 198 -19.79 0.09 -7.59
N GLU A 199 -20.86 -0.40 -6.99
CA GLU A 199 -20.79 -1.51 -6.03
C GLU A 199 -20.09 -2.74 -6.64
N GLY A 200 -19.20 -3.36 -5.87
CA GLY A 200 -18.45 -4.55 -6.28
C GLY A 200 -17.21 -4.29 -7.17
N LYS A 201 -16.97 -3.04 -7.60
CA LYS A 201 -15.78 -2.70 -8.39
C LYS A 201 -14.59 -2.29 -7.52
N VAL A 202 -13.39 -2.67 -7.96
CA VAL A 202 -12.09 -2.31 -7.35
C VAL A 202 -12.06 -2.52 -5.82
N THR A 203 -12.68 -3.58 -5.34
CA THR A 203 -12.84 -3.85 -3.89
C THR A 203 -11.55 -4.30 -3.19
N GLY A 204 -10.55 -4.71 -3.95
CA GLY A 204 -9.24 -5.16 -3.44
C GLY A 204 -8.17 -4.06 -3.37
N ALA A 205 -8.50 -2.82 -3.71
CA ALA A 205 -7.55 -1.73 -3.70
C ALA A 205 -8.10 -0.48 -3.01
N ASN A 206 -7.26 0.25 -2.29
CA ASN A 206 -7.49 1.63 -1.92
C ASN A 206 -7.07 2.52 -3.10
N VAL A 207 -7.75 3.64 -3.29
CA VAL A 207 -7.48 4.56 -4.38
C VAL A 207 -7.21 5.97 -3.85
N SER A 208 -6.21 6.64 -4.41
CA SER A 208 -5.84 8.01 -4.04
C SER A 208 -5.50 8.85 -5.26
N VAL A 209 -5.85 10.11 -5.21
CA VAL A 209 -5.56 11.08 -6.27
C VAL A 209 -4.41 11.99 -5.83
N LYS A 210 -3.40 12.11 -6.67
CA LYS A 210 -2.29 13.06 -6.49
C LYS A 210 -2.72 14.43 -6.99
N ILE A 211 -2.88 15.37 -6.08
CA ILE A 211 -3.31 16.75 -6.34
C ILE A 211 -2.06 17.64 -6.41
N ASP A 212 -1.92 18.40 -7.49
CA ASP A 212 -0.87 19.42 -7.62
C ASP A 212 -1.35 20.81 -7.18
N ASP A 213 -0.41 21.71 -6.93
CA ASP A 213 -0.69 23.08 -6.50
C ASP A 213 -1.47 23.86 -7.57
N GLU A 214 -1.21 23.60 -8.87
CA GLU A 214 -1.91 24.22 -9.99
C GLU A 214 -3.41 23.91 -9.97
N PHE A 215 -3.77 22.65 -9.73
CA PHE A 215 -5.19 22.24 -9.58
C PHE A 215 -5.85 22.94 -8.41
N MET A 216 -5.20 22.99 -7.25
CA MET A 216 -5.76 23.66 -6.06
C MET A 216 -5.94 25.17 -6.30
N GLN A 217 -5.02 25.82 -6.99
CA GLN A 217 -5.18 27.22 -7.38
C GLN A 217 -6.34 27.39 -8.35
N ALA A 218 -6.51 26.49 -9.32
CA ALA A 218 -7.65 26.52 -10.23
C ALA A 218 -8.99 26.34 -9.49
N VAL A 219 -9.04 25.46 -8.48
CA VAL A 219 -10.23 25.31 -7.62
C VAL A 219 -10.56 26.59 -6.87
N ILE A 220 -9.56 27.25 -6.25
CA ILE A 220 -9.74 28.49 -5.47
C ILE A 220 -10.19 29.62 -6.35
N ASN A 221 -9.60 29.75 -7.55
CA ASN A 221 -9.86 30.85 -8.47
C ASN A 221 -11.09 30.63 -9.37
N GLY A 222 -11.67 29.41 -9.36
CA GLY A 222 -12.78 29.05 -10.24
C GLY A 222 -12.39 29.00 -11.71
N THR A 223 -11.12 28.72 -12.03
CA THR A 223 -10.59 28.65 -13.38
C THR A 223 -10.58 27.23 -13.93
N PRO A 224 -10.57 27.03 -15.27
CA PRO A 224 -10.33 25.74 -15.86
C PRO A 224 -8.94 25.18 -15.48
N TYR A 225 -8.85 23.85 -15.48
CA TYR A 225 -7.61 23.14 -15.27
C TYR A 225 -7.31 22.23 -16.47
N LYS A 226 -6.04 22.20 -16.90
CA LYS A 226 -5.61 21.43 -18.05
C LYS A 226 -5.12 20.04 -17.62
N GLN A 227 -5.81 19.01 -18.07
CA GLN A 227 -5.33 17.63 -17.99
C GLN A 227 -4.58 17.26 -19.28
N GLN A 228 -3.57 16.41 -19.14
CA GLN A 228 -2.75 16.00 -20.29
C GLN A 228 -2.14 14.61 -20.11
N TYR A 229 -1.76 13.99 -21.25
CA TYR A 229 -0.99 12.76 -21.28
C TYR A 229 0.05 12.80 -22.42
N PRO A 230 1.30 12.37 -22.20
CA PRO A 230 1.88 12.05 -20.88
C PRO A 230 1.83 13.25 -19.92
N ILE A 231 1.66 12.96 -18.61
CA ILE A 231 1.41 14.02 -17.61
C ILE A 231 2.56 15.03 -17.48
N ASP A 232 3.81 14.57 -17.70
CA ASP A 232 5.03 15.36 -17.55
C ASP A 232 5.59 15.84 -18.90
N SER A 233 4.87 15.61 -20.01
CA SER A 233 5.36 15.98 -21.35
C SER A 233 5.13 17.46 -21.66
N SER A 234 6.14 18.09 -22.24
CA SER A 234 5.99 19.42 -22.85
C SER A 234 5.17 19.38 -24.15
N GLU A 235 5.08 18.20 -24.79
CA GLU A 235 4.33 17.92 -26.03
C GLU A 235 3.34 16.78 -25.80
N PRO A 236 2.27 17.00 -25.03
CA PRO A 236 1.30 15.95 -24.74
C PRO A 236 0.52 15.55 -25.97
N THR A 237 0.25 14.25 -26.08
CA THR A 237 -0.57 13.68 -27.17
C THR A 237 -2.08 13.81 -26.92
N ASN A 238 -2.47 13.93 -25.66
CA ASN A 238 -3.86 14.12 -25.23
C ASN A 238 -3.93 15.34 -24.32
N VAL A 239 -4.90 16.21 -24.57
CA VAL A 239 -5.16 17.38 -23.75
C VAL A 239 -6.67 17.50 -23.54
N LYS A 240 -7.07 17.78 -22.30
CA LYS A 240 -8.49 18.00 -21.91
C LYS A 240 -8.55 19.14 -20.92
N GLU A 241 -9.44 20.07 -21.13
CA GLU A 241 -9.76 21.13 -20.17
C GLU A 241 -10.96 20.70 -19.33
N ILE A 242 -10.89 20.90 -18.02
CA ILE A 242 -11.92 20.55 -17.07
C ILE A 242 -12.25 21.70 -16.12
N ASN A 243 -13.42 21.63 -15.50
CA ASN A 243 -13.78 22.51 -14.39
C ASN A 243 -13.16 21.94 -13.09
N ALA A 244 -12.13 22.60 -12.58
CA ALA A 244 -11.42 22.17 -11.39
C ALA A 244 -12.33 22.11 -10.15
N ALA A 245 -13.19 23.12 -9.96
CA ALA A 245 -14.08 23.20 -8.81
C ALA A 245 -15.14 22.09 -8.80
N GLU A 246 -15.64 21.69 -9.98
CA GLU A 246 -16.59 20.57 -10.08
C GLU A 246 -15.92 19.23 -9.78
N LEU A 247 -14.71 18.99 -10.32
CA LEU A 247 -13.97 17.78 -10.04
C LEU A 247 -13.59 17.69 -8.55
N TRP A 248 -13.20 18.79 -7.92
CA TRP A 248 -12.93 18.85 -6.49
C TRP A 248 -14.16 18.50 -5.64
N LYS A 249 -15.32 19.05 -5.98
CA LYS A 249 -16.59 18.70 -5.31
C LYS A 249 -16.93 17.22 -5.47
N LYS A 250 -16.64 16.62 -6.62
CA LYS A 250 -16.82 15.19 -6.87
C LYS A 250 -15.91 14.36 -5.97
N ILE A 251 -14.63 14.71 -5.84
CA ILE A 251 -13.68 14.05 -4.94
C ILE A 251 -14.22 14.05 -3.51
N ILE A 252 -14.63 15.22 -3.01
CA ILE A 252 -15.19 15.38 -1.66
C ILE A 252 -16.46 14.52 -1.49
N HIS A 253 -17.37 14.56 -2.47
CA HIS A 253 -18.60 13.77 -2.41
C HIS A 253 -18.35 12.28 -2.37
N ASN A 254 -17.44 11.77 -3.22
CA ASN A 254 -17.10 10.35 -3.26
C ASN A 254 -16.42 9.93 -1.96
N ALA A 255 -15.48 10.73 -1.44
CA ALA A 255 -14.82 10.46 -0.17
C ALA A 255 -15.81 10.45 1.02
N TRP A 256 -16.78 11.38 1.03
CA TRP A 256 -17.85 11.36 2.03
C TRP A 256 -18.71 10.09 1.95
N LYS A 257 -19.03 9.63 0.75
CA LYS A 257 -19.94 8.51 0.54
C LYS A 257 -19.27 7.15 0.75
N SER A 258 -18.01 6.99 0.37
CA SER A 258 -17.30 5.69 0.33
C SER A 258 -15.96 5.66 1.07
N ALA A 259 -15.58 6.77 1.74
CA ALA A 259 -14.26 6.99 2.35
C ALA A 259 -13.09 7.01 1.33
N GLU A 260 -13.36 7.07 0.03
CA GLU A 260 -12.38 7.11 -1.06
C GLU A 260 -12.89 8.00 -2.22
N PRO A 261 -11.99 8.62 -3.00
CA PRO A 261 -10.54 8.48 -2.97
C PRO A 261 -9.88 9.21 -1.79
N GLY A 262 -8.69 8.74 -1.41
CA GLY A 262 -7.76 9.54 -0.63
C GLY A 262 -7.18 10.68 -1.47
N VAL A 263 -6.61 11.70 -0.81
CA VAL A 263 -5.95 12.84 -1.45
C VAL A 263 -4.49 12.89 -1.02
N LEU A 264 -3.59 13.00 -1.99
CA LEU A 264 -2.17 13.21 -1.82
C LEU A 264 -1.81 14.59 -2.38
N PHE A 265 -1.48 15.55 -1.53
CA PHE A 265 -0.99 16.86 -1.96
C PHE A 265 0.45 16.68 -2.47
N TRP A 266 0.57 16.35 -3.76
CA TRP A 266 1.78 15.79 -4.33
C TRP A 266 2.96 16.75 -4.30
N ASP A 267 2.74 18.00 -4.67
CA ASP A 267 3.83 19.00 -4.64
C ASP A 267 4.31 19.29 -3.21
N THR A 268 3.41 19.23 -2.23
CA THR A 268 3.80 19.34 -0.81
C THR A 268 4.62 18.12 -0.39
N ILE A 269 4.21 16.90 -0.80
CA ILE A 269 4.98 15.67 -0.52
C ILE A 269 6.38 15.79 -1.10
N LEU A 270 6.53 16.22 -2.35
CA LEU A 270 7.85 16.39 -2.99
C LEU A 270 8.73 17.41 -2.27
N ARG A 271 8.16 18.54 -1.84
CA ARG A 271 8.91 19.57 -1.11
C ARG A 271 9.36 19.14 0.28
N GLU A 272 8.55 18.33 0.97
CA GLU A 272 8.76 17.97 2.38
C GLU A 272 9.26 16.54 2.58
N SER A 273 9.49 15.79 1.50
CA SER A 273 9.91 14.39 1.56
C SER A 273 11.35 14.27 2.07
N VAL A 274 11.52 13.66 3.23
CA VAL A 274 12.84 13.44 3.83
C VAL A 274 13.73 12.53 2.99
N PRO A 275 13.24 11.41 2.39
CA PRO A 275 14.05 10.56 1.54
C PRO A 275 14.65 11.28 0.33
N ASP A 276 13.94 12.23 -0.27
CA ASP A 276 14.40 12.94 -1.47
C ASP A 276 15.58 13.88 -1.20
N SER A 277 15.82 14.22 0.08
CA SER A 277 17.00 15.02 0.45
C SER A 277 18.32 14.26 0.34
N TYR A 278 18.28 12.95 0.11
CA TYR A 278 19.44 12.08 -0.06
C TYR A 278 19.58 11.51 -1.48
N ALA A 279 18.70 11.89 -2.39
CA ALA A 279 18.71 11.45 -3.79
C ALA A 279 19.70 12.20 -4.66
#